data_582563d36a66fc3fed5a9a65e9ef76ca
#
_entry.id   582563d36a66fc3fed5a9a65e9ef76ca
#
_cell.length_a   1.000
_cell.length_b   1.000
_cell.length_c   1.000
_cell.angle_alpha   90.00
_cell.angle_beta   90.00
_cell.angle_gamma   90.00
#
_symmetry.space_group_name_H-M   'P 1'
#
loop_
_entity.id
_entity.type
_entity.pdbx_description
1 polymer ?
#
loop_
_entity_poly.entity_id
_entity_poly.type
_entity_poly.pdbx_seq_one_letter_code
_entity_poly.pdbx_strand_id
1 'polypeptide(L)' 'MLCPNELVASITALAVSIANGKSEAEINLLGSIFSQLGDTLQTIATQKALCSSDDK' A
#
# COMPACT_ATOMS: atom_id res chain seq x y z
N MET A 1 -14.24 -8.67 4.89
CA MET A 1 -13.49 -7.47 4.49
C MET A 1 -13.80 -6.32 5.44
N LEU A 2 -12.80 -5.51 5.74
CA LEU A 2 -12.98 -4.39 6.65
C LEU A 2 -13.76 -3.26 5.99
N CYS A 3 -14.57 -2.58 6.79
CA CYS A 3 -15.23 -1.37 6.33
C CYS A 3 -14.21 -0.27 6.08
N PRO A 4 -14.52 0.70 5.20
CA PRO A 4 -13.54 1.73 4.87
C PRO A 4 -12.97 2.46 6.08
N ASN A 5 -13.80 2.80 7.06
CA ASN A 5 -13.32 3.51 8.25
C ASN A 5 -12.38 2.67 9.07
N GLU A 6 -12.69 1.38 9.20
CA GLU A 6 -11.84 0.47 9.95
C GLU A 6 -10.52 0.26 9.24
N LEU A 7 -10.57 0.17 7.91
CA LEU A 7 -9.36 -0.02 7.13
C LEU A 7 -8.44 1.20 7.26
N VAL A 8 -9.00 2.40 7.16
CA VAL A 8 -8.19 3.62 7.31
C VAL A 8 -7.59 3.69 8.70
N ALA A 9 -8.36 3.37 9.73
CA ALA A 9 -7.86 3.40 11.10
C ALA A 9 -6.72 2.40 11.29
N SER A 10 -6.86 1.21 10.71
CA SER A 10 -5.84 0.17 10.83
C SER A 10 -4.55 0.59 10.13
N ILE A 11 -4.68 1.17 8.95
CA ILE A 11 -3.51 1.64 8.19
C ILE A 11 -2.82 2.78 8.93
N THR A 12 -3.59 3.69 9.52
CA THR A 12 -3.03 4.80 10.28
C THR A 12 -2.25 4.29 11.48
N ALA A 13 -2.81 3.34 12.22
CA ALA A 13 -2.14 2.76 13.37
C ALA A 13 -0.83 2.08 12.96
N LEU A 14 -0.85 1.39 11.85
CA LEU A 14 0.35 0.74 11.33
C LEU A 14 1.40 1.78 10.95
N ALA A 15 0.98 2.85 10.29
CA ALA A 15 1.89 3.90 9.87
C ALA A 15 2.57 4.56 11.07
N VAL A 16 1.79 4.84 12.12
CA VAL A 16 2.35 5.43 13.34
C VAL A 16 3.36 4.49 13.98
N SER A 17 3.05 3.19 14.00
CA SER A 17 3.96 2.20 14.57
C SER A 17 5.27 2.14 13.79
N ILE A 18 5.20 2.19 12.48
CA ILE A 18 6.39 2.15 11.62
C ILE A 18 7.22 3.41 11.84
N ALA A 19 6.57 4.57 12.00
CA ALA A 19 7.26 5.84 12.14
C ALA A 19 7.99 5.99 13.47
N ASN A 20 7.59 5.22 14.49
CA ASN A 20 8.20 5.33 15.81
C ASN A 20 9.70 5.09 15.76
N GLY A 21 10.45 6.01 16.36
CA GLY A 21 11.89 5.86 16.48
C GLY A 21 12.67 6.14 15.21
N LYS A 22 12.01 6.63 14.16
CA LYS A 22 12.69 6.92 12.90
C LYS A 22 12.78 8.41 12.66
N SER A 23 13.81 8.81 11.93
CA SER A 23 14.00 10.20 11.56
C SER A 23 13.01 10.59 10.47
N GLU A 24 12.87 11.91 10.27
CA GLU A 24 12.00 12.42 9.23
C GLU A 24 12.42 11.92 7.85
N ALA A 25 13.73 11.89 7.60
CA ALA A 25 14.23 11.41 6.31
C ALA A 25 13.90 9.94 6.11
N GLU A 26 14.02 9.15 7.16
CA GLU A 26 13.69 7.72 7.07
C GLU A 26 12.21 7.50 6.82
N ILE A 27 11.37 8.29 7.48
CA ILE A 27 9.92 8.18 7.29
C ILE A 27 9.56 8.55 5.87
N ASN A 28 10.15 9.62 5.33
CA ASN A 28 9.91 10.02 3.96
C ASN A 28 10.32 8.94 2.97
N LEU A 29 11.48 8.34 3.21
CA LEU A 29 11.97 7.28 2.34
C LEU A 29 11.03 6.08 2.36
N LEU A 30 10.60 5.67 3.55
CA LEU A 30 9.66 4.55 3.67
C LEU A 30 8.36 4.85 2.97
N GLY A 31 7.84 6.07 3.13
CA GLY A 31 6.61 6.45 2.46
C GLY A 31 6.74 6.35 0.95
N SER A 32 7.85 6.80 0.41
CA SER A 32 8.10 6.73 -1.03
C SER A 32 8.15 5.28 -1.52
N ILE A 33 8.82 4.42 -0.76
CA ILE A 33 8.93 3.01 -1.12
C ILE A 33 7.56 2.35 -1.11
N PHE A 34 6.77 2.60 -0.08
CA PHE A 34 5.44 2.01 0.02
C PHE A 34 4.51 2.50 -1.08
N SER A 35 4.61 3.79 -1.43
CA SER A 35 3.80 4.33 -2.52
C SER A 35 4.14 3.66 -3.83
N GLN A 36 5.43 3.52 -4.10
CA GLN A 36 5.87 2.87 -5.33
C GLN A 36 5.44 1.41 -5.37
N LEU A 37 5.59 0.72 -4.25
CA LEU A 37 5.16 -0.66 -4.15
C LEU A 37 3.67 -0.81 -4.40
N GLY A 38 2.88 0.08 -3.78
CA GLY A 38 1.43 0.05 -3.96
C GLY A 38 1.03 0.28 -5.40
N ASP A 39 1.64 1.26 -6.05
CA ASP A 39 1.36 1.55 -7.46
C ASP A 39 1.70 0.37 -8.35
N THR A 40 2.83 -0.26 -8.09
CA THR A 40 3.27 -1.41 -8.88
C THR A 40 2.32 -2.58 -8.69
N LEU A 41 1.89 -2.82 -7.46
CA LEU A 41 0.94 -3.90 -7.19
C LEU A 41 -0.39 -3.66 -7.92
N GLN A 42 -0.85 -2.42 -7.95
CA GLN A 42 -2.07 -2.10 -8.68
C GLN A 42 -1.91 -2.36 -10.16
N THR A 43 -0.76 -2.02 -10.71
CA THR A 43 -0.48 -2.27 -12.12
C THR A 43 -0.51 -3.77 -12.42
N ILE A 44 0.12 -4.55 -11.55
CA ILE A 44 0.15 -6.00 -11.70
C ILE A 44 -1.26 -6.57 -11.63
N ALA A 45 -2.06 -6.09 -10.68
CA ALA A 45 -3.43 -6.56 -10.54
C ALA A 45 -4.26 -6.25 -11.78
N THR A 46 -4.08 -5.05 -12.33
CA THR A 46 -4.78 -4.66 -13.55
C THR A 46 -4.39 -5.56 -14.71
N GLN A 47 -3.10 -5.84 -14.86
CA GLN A 47 -2.63 -6.70 -15.93
C GLN A 47 -3.15 -8.12 -15.80
N LYS A 48 -3.16 -8.63 -14.58
CA LYS A 48 -3.69 -9.96 -14.36
C LYS A 48 -5.16 -10.05 -14.69
N ALA A 49 -5.92 -9.02 -14.36
CA ALA A 49 -7.34 -8.99 -14.68
C ALA A 49 -7.55 -9.02 -16.19
N LEU A 50 -6.77 -8.24 -16.94
CA LEU A 50 -6.88 -8.22 -18.38
C LEU A 50 -6.49 -9.56 -19.00
N CYS A 51 -5.39 -10.13 -18.53
CA CYS A 51 -4.95 -11.43 -19.05
C CYS A 51 -5.92 -12.55 -18.69
N SER A 52 -6.48 -12.51 -17.50
CA SER A 52 -7.46 -13.51 -17.09
C SER A 52 -8.68 -13.47 -17.97
N SER A 53 -9.11 -12.27 -18.37
CA SER A 53 -10.24 -12.13 -19.28
C SER A 53 -9.96 -12.80 -20.60
N ASP A 54 -8.73 -12.68 -21.08
CA ASP A 54 -8.33 -13.30 -22.34
C ASP A 54 -8.24 -14.80 -22.24
N ASP A 55 -7.81 -15.28 -21.09
CA ASP A 55 -7.60 -16.71 -20.90
C ASP A 55 -8.89 -17.49 -20.82
N LYS A 56 -9.97 -16.83 -20.56
CA LYS A 56 -11.25 -17.50 -20.49
C LYS A 56 -11.85 -17.71 -21.88
#